data_f41ee6105849bc999dc744aaecfd3537
#
_entry.id   f41ee6105849bc999dc744aaecfd3537
#
_cell.length_a   1.000
_cell.length_b   1.000
_cell.length_c   1.000
_cell.angle_alpha   90.00
_cell.angle_beta   90.00
_cell.angle_gamma   90.00
#
_symmetry.space_group_name_H-M   'P 1'
#
loop_
_entity.id
_entity.type
_entity.pdbx_description
1 polymer ?
#
loop_
_entity_poly.entity_id
_entity_poly.type
_entity_poly.pdbx_seq_one_letter_code
_entity_poly.pdbx_strand_id
1 'polypeptide(L)'
;MKYISPVGAMPSLATAAAIGSMMLALMLPGTARAQAAGVDLDAAKILKRMTDYVGTLQRFSVDTSNTLEVVLVSGQKIQFTSASRNTVQRPNKLRSERIGDLISQSFYYDGRTFTIFNPGDGYYVTVPAPNTIDAMVDFARDSLDVIAPAGDLITMDAFDRLTDDATSGFVVGKSVVGGVRCDHLAFRSGVVDWQIWIEDGDKPLPRKYVITSLDVDQAPQFEQLLSNWSLDPAVEARYFEFTPPPGVKAIEFLPVGTAGAKP
;
A
#
# COMPACT_ATOMS: atom_id res chain seq x y z
N MET A 1 33.14 -19.98 -39.37
CA MET A 1 34.20 -20.82 -39.97
C MET A 1 34.23 -22.14 -39.21
N LYS A 2 33.97 -23.20 -39.96
CA LYS A 2 34.13 -24.67 -39.73
C LYS A 2 33.21 -25.39 -38.74
N TYR A 3 32.30 -26.11 -39.34
CA TYR A 3 31.68 -27.38 -38.96
C TYR A 3 32.70 -28.45 -38.54
N ILE A 4 32.31 -29.36 -37.64
CA ILE A 4 32.53 -30.80 -37.74
C ILE A 4 31.50 -31.56 -36.87
N SER A 5 30.62 -32.36 -37.51
CA SER A 5 30.04 -33.60 -36.93
C SER A 5 30.97 -34.77 -37.20
N PRO A 6 30.90 -35.87 -36.43
CA PRO A 6 30.33 -37.08 -37.05
C PRO A 6 29.48 -37.94 -36.08
N VAL A 7 28.46 -38.50 -36.64
CA VAL A 7 27.86 -39.85 -36.72
C VAL A 7 28.52 -40.95 -35.87
N GLY A 8 27.70 -41.69 -35.11
CA GLY A 8 28.07 -42.98 -34.54
C GLY A 8 26.93 -43.65 -33.76
N ALA A 9 26.17 -44.50 -34.50
CA ALA A 9 25.53 -45.77 -34.11
C ALA A 9 24.68 -45.94 -32.83
N MET A 10 23.42 -46.30 -33.06
CA MET A 10 22.53 -47.04 -32.12
C MET A 10 23.06 -48.43 -31.77
N PRO A 11 22.64 -49.00 -30.60
CA PRO A 11 21.88 -50.25 -30.70
C PRO A 11 20.55 -50.24 -29.89
N SER A 12 19.75 -51.19 -30.28
CA SER A 12 18.35 -51.49 -30.11
C SER A 12 17.91 -51.98 -28.71
N LEU A 13 16.65 -51.72 -28.40
CA LEU A 13 15.64 -52.55 -27.71
C LEU A 13 15.91 -53.11 -26.32
N ALA A 14 15.13 -52.58 -25.34
CA ALA A 14 14.44 -53.44 -24.37
C ALA A 14 13.18 -52.73 -23.87
N THR A 15 12.04 -53.34 -24.13
CA THR A 15 10.70 -53.01 -23.71
C THR A 15 10.55 -53.16 -22.20
N ALA A 16 10.16 -52.13 -21.49
CA ALA A 16 9.59 -52.24 -20.15
C ALA A 16 8.36 -51.32 -20.05
N ALA A 17 7.18 -51.93 -20.13
CA ALA A 17 5.90 -51.30 -19.89
C ALA A 17 5.79 -50.99 -18.35
N ALA A 18 5.92 -49.72 -17.98
CA ALA A 18 5.52 -49.24 -16.70
C ALA A 18 4.18 -48.52 -16.83
N ILE A 19 3.14 -49.16 -16.30
CA ILE A 19 1.78 -48.59 -16.17
C ILE A 19 1.87 -47.49 -15.11
N GLY A 20 2.07 -46.27 -15.54
CA GLY A 20 1.91 -45.10 -14.74
C GLY A 20 0.44 -44.72 -14.59
N SER A 21 -0.18 -45.03 -13.46
CA SER A 21 -1.50 -44.49 -13.11
C SER A 21 -1.44 -42.97 -13.04
N MET A 22 -1.89 -42.33 -14.10
CA MET A 22 -2.12 -40.89 -14.17
C MET A 22 -3.36 -40.60 -13.35
N MET A 23 -3.17 -40.20 -12.07
CA MET A 23 -4.22 -39.61 -11.28
C MET A 23 -4.62 -38.29 -11.95
N LEU A 24 -5.69 -38.34 -12.73
CA LEU A 24 -6.40 -37.18 -13.21
C LEU A 24 -7.10 -36.56 -12.00
N ALA A 25 -6.47 -35.59 -11.35
CA ALA A 25 -7.12 -34.77 -10.34
C ALA A 25 -8.26 -34.02 -11.05
N LEU A 26 -9.49 -34.51 -10.85
CA LEU A 26 -10.69 -33.76 -11.19
C LEU A 26 -10.64 -32.46 -10.38
N MET A 27 -10.20 -31.38 -11.00
CA MET A 27 -10.50 -30.03 -10.55
C MET A 27 -12.02 -29.86 -10.71
N LEU A 28 -12.74 -30.08 -9.63
CA LEU A 28 -14.12 -29.64 -9.52
C LEU A 28 -14.12 -28.14 -9.77
N PRO A 29 -14.91 -27.64 -10.75
CA PRO A 29 -15.07 -26.21 -10.89
C PRO A 29 -15.69 -25.74 -9.56
N GLY A 30 -14.88 -25.02 -8.76
CA GLY A 30 -15.40 -24.29 -7.63
C GLY A 30 -16.55 -23.43 -8.15
N THR A 31 -17.75 -23.67 -7.65
CA THR A 31 -18.91 -22.84 -7.96
C THR A 31 -18.53 -21.41 -7.63
N ALA A 32 -18.24 -20.61 -8.67
CA ALA A 32 -18.12 -19.17 -8.51
C ALA A 32 -19.44 -18.71 -7.89
N ARG A 33 -19.41 -18.47 -6.60
CA ARG A 33 -20.56 -17.93 -5.88
C ARG A 33 -20.78 -16.56 -6.46
N ALA A 34 -21.90 -16.34 -7.11
CA ALA A 34 -22.29 -15.01 -7.57
C ALA A 34 -22.24 -14.12 -6.33
N GLN A 35 -21.33 -13.14 -6.36
CA GLN A 35 -21.10 -12.23 -5.24
C GLN A 35 -22.37 -11.40 -5.07
N ALA A 36 -22.96 -11.43 -3.88
CA ALA A 36 -24.10 -10.60 -3.54
C ALA A 36 -23.69 -9.13 -3.69
N ALA A 37 -24.57 -8.30 -4.24
CA ALA A 37 -24.36 -6.86 -4.24
C ALA A 37 -24.38 -6.35 -2.79
N GLY A 38 -23.38 -5.55 -2.42
CA GLY A 38 -23.21 -5.01 -1.07
C GLY A 38 -22.01 -5.59 -0.32
N VAL A 39 -21.73 -5.04 0.82
CA VAL A 39 -20.64 -5.50 1.71
C VAL A 39 -21.17 -6.56 2.67
N ASP A 40 -20.52 -7.73 2.69
CA ASP A 40 -20.84 -8.80 3.63
C ASP A 40 -20.61 -8.35 5.08
N LEU A 41 -21.55 -8.71 5.97
CA LEU A 41 -21.48 -8.34 7.39
C LEU A 41 -20.20 -8.82 8.07
N ASP A 42 -19.68 -9.99 7.70
CA ASP A 42 -18.46 -10.53 8.30
C ASP A 42 -17.23 -9.78 7.82
N ALA A 43 -17.16 -9.40 6.53
CA ALA A 43 -16.09 -8.54 6.01
C ALA A 43 -16.12 -7.17 6.70
N ALA A 44 -17.28 -6.55 6.81
CA ALA A 44 -17.45 -5.28 7.51
C ALA A 44 -17.03 -5.36 8.99
N LYS A 45 -17.40 -6.43 9.71
CA LYS A 45 -17.01 -6.63 11.12
C LYS A 45 -15.50 -6.77 11.28
N ILE A 46 -14.85 -7.56 10.42
CA ILE A 46 -13.40 -7.77 10.50
C ILE A 46 -12.67 -6.46 10.18
N LEU A 47 -13.09 -5.74 9.14
CA LEU A 47 -12.52 -4.45 8.79
C LEU A 47 -12.71 -3.44 9.92
N LYS A 48 -13.94 -3.33 10.45
CA LYS A 48 -14.23 -2.40 11.55
C LYS A 48 -13.40 -2.70 12.80
N ARG A 49 -13.24 -3.97 13.16
CA ARG A 49 -12.38 -4.36 14.30
C ARG A 49 -10.94 -3.88 14.10
N MET A 50 -10.40 -3.95 12.90
CA MET A 50 -9.06 -3.47 12.56
C MET A 50 -8.98 -1.94 12.68
N THR A 51 -9.92 -1.21 12.05
CA THR A 51 -9.91 0.25 12.06
C THR A 51 -10.11 0.81 13.47
N ASP A 52 -11.05 0.23 14.25
CA ASP A 52 -11.26 0.58 15.65
C ASP A 52 -9.98 0.33 16.47
N TYR A 53 -9.33 -0.81 16.29
CA TYR A 53 -8.10 -1.13 17.02
C TYR A 53 -6.98 -0.13 16.71
N VAL A 54 -6.71 0.13 15.43
CA VAL A 54 -5.69 1.12 15.01
C VAL A 54 -6.06 2.52 15.52
N GLY A 55 -7.35 2.87 15.54
CA GLY A 55 -7.87 4.12 16.12
C GLY A 55 -7.56 4.30 17.60
N THR A 56 -7.54 3.21 18.40
CA THR A 56 -7.19 3.27 19.82
C THR A 56 -5.72 3.56 20.10
N LEU A 57 -4.83 3.29 19.13
CA LEU A 57 -3.40 3.45 19.32
C LEU A 57 -3.03 4.93 19.40
N GLN A 58 -2.61 5.38 20.58
CA GLN A 58 -2.20 6.77 20.79
C GLN A 58 -0.87 7.08 20.10
N ARG A 59 0.00 6.08 20.00
CA ARG A 59 1.30 6.18 19.36
C ARG A 59 1.67 4.83 18.75
N PHE A 60 2.18 4.86 17.53
CA PHE A 60 2.71 3.65 16.90
C PHE A 60 3.73 3.99 15.82
N SER A 61 4.55 3.03 15.48
CA SER A 61 5.35 3.07 14.25
C SER A 61 5.18 1.78 13.46
N VAL A 62 5.33 1.90 12.13
CA VAL A 62 5.23 0.79 11.19
C VAL A 62 6.18 1.01 10.03
N ASP A 63 6.87 -0.04 9.63
CA ASP A 63 7.65 -0.06 8.40
C ASP A 63 6.76 -0.55 7.25
N THR A 64 6.87 0.11 6.10
CA THR A 64 6.15 -0.31 4.90
C THR A 64 7.11 -0.58 3.75
N SER A 65 6.78 -1.58 2.94
CA SER A 65 7.40 -1.84 1.65
C SER A 65 6.31 -1.74 0.58
N ASN A 66 6.53 -0.86 -0.39
CA ASN A 66 5.52 -0.53 -1.39
C ASN A 66 5.99 -0.91 -2.78
N THR A 67 5.07 -1.40 -3.61
CA THR A 67 5.26 -1.62 -5.03
C THR A 67 4.19 -0.85 -5.79
N LEU A 68 4.59 -0.01 -6.73
CA LEU A 68 3.71 0.74 -7.61
C LEU A 68 3.90 0.24 -9.05
N GLU A 69 2.84 -0.23 -9.67
CA GLU A 69 2.82 -0.51 -11.11
C GLU A 69 2.51 0.77 -11.90
N VAL A 70 3.26 0.97 -12.96
CA VAL A 70 3.05 2.05 -13.93
C VAL A 70 2.91 1.44 -15.32
N VAL A 71 1.90 1.86 -16.06
CA VAL A 71 1.70 1.45 -17.46
C VAL A 71 2.35 2.51 -18.37
N LEU A 72 3.34 2.08 -19.14
CA LEU A 72 4.00 2.96 -20.10
C LEU A 72 3.11 3.19 -21.33
N VAL A 73 3.39 4.23 -22.11
CA VAL A 73 2.71 4.52 -23.39
C VAL A 73 2.78 3.32 -24.35
N SER A 74 3.82 2.49 -24.26
CA SER A 74 3.96 1.23 -25.03
C SER A 74 2.99 0.13 -24.59
N GLY A 75 2.27 0.30 -23.49
CA GLY A 75 1.46 -0.75 -22.84
C GLY A 75 2.26 -1.68 -21.95
N GLN A 76 3.57 -1.51 -21.81
CA GLN A 76 4.37 -2.31 -20.87
C GLN A 76 4.12 -1.85 -19.44
N LYS A 77 3.87 -2.80 -18.51
CA LYS A 77 3.86 -2.51 -17.07
C LYS A 77 5.26 -2.64 -16.49
N ILE A 78 5.64 -1.66 -15.69
CA ILE A 78 6.87 -1.68 -14.89
C ILE A 78 6.52 -1.43 -13.43
N GLN A 79 7.38 -1.89 -12.52
CA GLN A 79 7.20 -1.74 -11.09
C GLN A 79 8.28 -0.82 -10.52
N PHE A 80 7.86 0.07 -9.63
CA PHE A 80 8.73 0.87 -8.78
C PHE A 80 8.53 0.48 -7.34
N THR A 81 9.62 0.46 -6.59
CA THR A 81 9.60 0.09 -5.18
C THR A 81 9.94 1.26 -4.28
N SER A 82 9.42 1.24 -3.07
CA SER A 82 9.83 2.14 -2.01
C SER A 82 9.64 1.49 -0.64
N ALA A 83 10.43 1.92 0.32
CA ALA A 83 10.28 1.58 1.72
C ALA A 83 10.03 2.84 2.53
N SER A 84 9.21 2.74 3.58
CA SER A 84 8.99 3.87 4.49
C SER A 84 8.98 3.40 5.93
N ARG A 85 9.43 4.27 6.82
CA ARG A 85 9.15 4.19 8.24
C ARG A 85 8.16 5.28 8.61
N ASN A 86 7.04 4.89 9.18
CA ASN A 86 5.97 5.80 9.55
C ASN A 86 5.80 5.78 11.06
N THR A 87 5.77 6.96 11.69
CA THR A 87 5.53 7.12 13.12
C THR A 87 4.38 8.09 13.31
N VAL A 88 3.39 7.67 14.07
CA VAL A 88 2.18 8.44 14.38
C VAL A 88 2.08 8.65 15.87
N GLN A 89 1.74 9.86 16.28
CA GLN A 89 1.30 10.18 17.64
C GLN A 89 0.04 11.04 17.57
N ARG A 90 -1.05 10.47 18.03
CA ARG A 90 -2.34 11.16 18.04
C ARG A 90 -2.35 12.30 19.06
N PRO A 91 -3.14 13.35 18.83
CA PRO A 91 -4.09 13.47 17.71
C PRO A 91 -3.48 14.08 16.43
N ASN A 92 -2.23 14.57 16.46
CA ASN A 92 -1.78 15.54 15.47
C ASN A 92 -0.27 15.50 15.16
N LYS A 93 0.37 14.34 15.26
CA LYS A 93 1.79 14.22 14.89
C LYS A 93 2.03 13.03 14.00
N LEU A 94 2.81 13.25 12.92
CA LEU A 94 3.21 12.23 11.98
C LEU A 94 4.63 12.52 11.47
N ARG A 95 5.43 11.47 11.37
CA ARG A 95 6.66 11.48 10.57
C ARG A 95 6.69 10.25 9.68
N SER A 96 6.97 10.48 8.41
CA SER A 96 7.17 9.42 7.43
C SER A 96 8.48 9.67 6.69
N GLU A 97 9.33 8.66 6.63
CA GLU A 97 10.57 8.69 5.86
C GLU A 97 10.48 7.63 4.77
N ARG A 98 10.43 8.08 3.52
CA ARG A 98 10.31 7.21 2.35
C ARG A 98 11.57 7.28 1.51
N ILE A 99 12.09 6.10 1.14
CA ILE A 99 13.18 5.92 0.18
C ILE A 99 12.66 5.01 -0.93
N GLY A 100 12.85 5.40 -2.18
CA GLY A 100 12.35 4.61 -3.31
C GLY A 100 13.02 4.92 -4.63
N ASP A 101 12.64 4.15 -5.65
CA ASP A 101 13.21 4.23 -6.99
C ASP A 101 12.93 5.57 -7.68
N LEU A 102 11.74 6.12 -7.46
CA LEU A 102 11.31 7.38 -8.08
C LEU A 102 11.70 8.59 -7.25
N ILE A 103 11.55 8.51 -5.93
CA ILE A 103 11.74 9.64 -5.05
C ILE A 103 12.05 9.20 -3.63
N SER A 104 12.91 9.97 -2.95
CA SER A 104 13.12 9.88 -1.52
C SER A 104 12.57 11.14 -0.86
N GLN A 105 11.62 10.96 0.07
CA GLN A 105 10.92 12.06 0.73
C GLN A 105 10.77 11.80 2.21
N SER A 106 10.83 12.85 3.01
CA SER A 106 10.45 12.82 4.41
C SER A 106 9.31 13.81 4.66
N PHE A 107 8.32 13.35 5.40
CA PHE A 107 7.15 14.12 5.79
C PHE A 107 7.20 14.35 7.30
N TYR A 108 7.02 15.59 7.72
CA TYR A 108 6.95 15.99 9.13
C TYR A 108 5.66 16.75 9.38
N TYR A 109 4.93 16.32 10.38
CA TYR A 109 3.72 17.00 10.81
C TYR A 109 3.72 17.10 12.35
N ASP A 110 3.74 18.32 12.85
CA ASP A 110 3.86 18.64 14.27
C ASP A 110 2.54 19.10 14.92
N GLY A 111 1.44 19.09 14.14
CA GLY A 111 0.12 19.55 14.55
C GLY A 111 -0.16 21.02 14.20
N ARG A 112 0.77 21.70 13.55
CA ARG A 112 0.66 23.10 13.10
C ARG A 112 1.14 23.30 11.67
N THR A 113 2.20 22.60 11.33
CA THR A 113 2.82 22.69 10.01
C THR A 113 3.01 21.30 9.44
N PHE A 114 2.91 21.20 8.12
CA PHE A 114 3.26 20.03 7.35
C PHE A 114 4.46 20.38 6.46
N THR A 115 5.54 19.61 6.61
CA THR A 115 6.77 19.81 5.85
C THR A 115 7.05 18.59 4.97
N ILE A 116 7.32 18.85 3.70
CA ILE A 116 7.84 17.87 2.75
C ILE A 116 9.30 18.20 2.49
N PHE A 117 10.18 17.25 2.74
CA PHE A 117 11.61 17.38 2.52
C PHE A 117 12.11 16.34 1.51
N ASN A 118 12.79 16.79 0.49
CA ASN A 118 13.42 15.96 -0.53
C ASN A 118 14.95 16.00 -0.34
N PRO A 119 15.53 15.04 0.37
CA PRO A 119 16.97 15.08 0.68
C PRO A 119 17.86 14.98 -0.56
N GLY A 120 17.43 14.26 -1.62
CA GLY A 120 18.17 14.13 -2.87
C GLY A 120 18.31 15.43 -3.63
N ASP A 121 17.30 16.29 -3.59
CA ASP A 121 17.25 17.57 -4.30
C ASP A 121 17.71 18.75 -3.43
N GLY A 122 17.79 18.55 -2.12
CA GLY A 122 18.16 19.59 -1.16
C GLY A 122 17.11 20.69 -1.00
N TYR A 123 15.81 20.36 -1.18
CA TYR A 123 14.71 21.30 -1.01
C TYR A 123 13.71 20.83 0.02
N TYR A 124 13.04 21.78 0.65
CA TYR A 124 11.87 21.53 1.49
C TYR A 124 10.81 22.59 1.29
N VAL A 125 9.57 22.21 1.57
CA VAL A 125 8.43 23.12 1.69
C VAL A 125 7.75 22.90 3.02
N THR A 126 7.38 23.97 3.69
CA THR A 126 6.60 23.94 4.94
C THR A 126 5.37 24.80 4.75
N VAL A 127 4.21 24.23 5.04
CA VAL A 127 2.92 24.90 4.95
C VAL A 127 2.18 24.80 6.27
N PRO A 128 1.36 25.79 6.66
CA PRO A 128 0.40 25.64 7.76
C PRO A 128 -0.54 24.45 7.46
N ALA A 129 -0.84 23.66 8.49
CA ALA A 129 -1.67 22.48 8.37
C ALA A 129 -2.76 22.43 9.45
N PRO A 130 -3.91 21.75 9.20
CA PRO A 130 -4.93 21.48 10.20
C PRO A 130 -4.35 20.78 11.42
N ASN A 131 -5.07 20.84 12.54
CA ASN A 131 -4.56 20.40 13.87
C ASN A 131 -4.91 18.94 14.23
N THR A 132 -5.41 18.13 13.28
CA THR A 132 -5.65 16.70 13.45
C THR A 132 -5.03 15.90 12.31
N ILE A 133 -4.69 14.64 12.54
CA ILE A 133 -4.17 13.74 11.50
C ILE A 133 -5.19 13.59 10.36
N ASP A 134 -6.46 13.39 10.68
CA ASP A 134 -7.53 13.18 9.70
C ASP A 134 -7.65 14.37 8.75
N ALA A 135 -7.79 15.58 9.30
CA ALA A 135 -7.87 16.80 8.50
C ALA A 135 -6.55 17.11 7.76
N MET A 136 -5.40 16.73 8.31
CA MET A 136 -4.10 16.86 7.63
C MET A 136 -3.97 15.90 6.46
N VAL A 137 -4.47 14.67 6.56
CA VAL A 137 -4.48 13.70 5.45
C VAL A 137 -5.32 14.24 4.29
N ASP A 138 -6.51 14.78 4.59
CA ASP A 138 -7.37 15.41 3.58
C ASP A 138 -6.69 16.64 2.95
N PHE A 139 -6.16 17.54 3.77
CA PHE A 139 -5.41 18.71 3.31
C PHE A 139 -4.22 18.34 2.42
N ALA A 140 -3.45 17.32 2.80
CA ALA A 140 -2.31 16.85 2.01
C ALA A 140 -2.75 16.28 0.66
N ARG A 141 -3.86 15.56 0.61
CA ARG A 141 -4.45 15.01 -0.62
C ARG A 141 -5.02 16.12 -1.51
N ASP A 142 -5.92 16.95 -0.95
CA ASP A 142 -6.77 17.83 -1.74
C ASP A 142 -6.07 19.15 -2.11
N SER A 143 -5.15 19.62 -1.27
CA SER A 143 -4.50 20.93 -1.44
C SER A 143 -3.03 20.83 -1.87
N LEU A 144 -2.35 19.74 -1.53
CA LEU A 144 -0.92 19.58 -1.81
C LEU A 144 -0.62 18.48 -2.84
N ASP A 145 -1.64 17.79 -3.34
CA ASP A 145 -1.52 16.68 -4.30
C ASP A 145 -0.54 15.58 -3.82
N VAL A 146 -0.52 15.35 -2.50
CA VAL A 146 0.31 14.30 -1.90
C VAL A 146 -0.37 12.95 -2.06
N ILE A 147 0.21 12.09 -2.88
CA ILE A 147 -0.30 10.74 -3.11
C ILE A 147 0.15 9.83 -1.96
N ALA A 148 -0.80 9.45 -1.10
CA ALA A 148 -0.62 8.51 0.00
C ALA A 148 -1.76 7.48 -0.02
N PRO A 149 -1.70 6.43 -0.88
CA PRO A 149 -2.83 5.53 -1.14
C PRO A 149 -3.39 4.82 0.10
N ALA A 150 -2.56 4.61 1.12
CA ALA A 150 -2.95 3.98 2.38
C ALA A 150 -3.06 5.00 3.54
N GLY A 151 -3.13 6.29 3.25
CA GLY A 151 -3.24 7.35 4.26
C GLY A 151 -4.49 7.22 5.13
N ASP A 152 -5.58 6.74 4.56
CA ASP A 152 -6.85 6.56 5.27
C ASP A 152 -6.79 5.49 6.37
N LEU A 153 -5.84 4.54 6.31
CA LEU A 153 -5.67 3.52 7.35
C LEU A 153 -5.27 4.07 8.72
N ILE A 154 -4.77 5.29 8.79
CA ILE A 154 -4.34 5.91 10.04
C ILE A 154 -5.33 6.94 10.60
N THR A 155 -6.42 7.24 9.90
CA THR A 155 -7.45 8.18 10.36
C THR A 155 -8.38 7.56 11.39
N MET A 156 -9.08 8.39 12.16
CA MET A 156 -10.03 7.91 13.18
C MET A 156 -11.32 7.37 12.55
N ASP A 157 -11.68 7.89 11.39
CA ASP A 157 -12.84 7.52 10.58
C ASP A 157 -12.49 6.54 9.44
N ALA A 158 -11.38 5.80 9.59
CA ALA A 158 -10.86 4.90 8.56
C ALA A 158 -11.89 3.90 8.03
N PHE A 159 -12.78 3.37 8.88
CA PHE A 159 -13.82 2.45 8.45
C PHE A 159 -14.75 3.10 7.42
N ASP A 160 -15.25 4.29 7.74
CA ASP A 160 -16.18 5.01 6.88
C ASP A 160 -15.49 5.41 5.56
N ARG A 161 -14.26 5.94 5.62
CA ARG A 161 -13.48 6.30 4.41
C ARG A 161 -13.24 5.12 3.47
N LEU A 162 -12.98 3.94 4.03
CA LEU A 162 -12.71 2.73 3.24
C LEU A 162 -13.98 2.09 2.66
N THR A 163 -15.16 2.39 3.24
CA THR A 163 -16.42 1.72 2.87
C THR A 163 -17.48 2.63 2.26
N ASP A 164 -17.32 3.95 2.30
CA ASP A 164 -18.34 4.94 1.88
C ASP A 164 -18.79 4.73 0.42
N ASP A 165 -17.86 4.40 -0.47
CA ASP A 165 -18.13 4.12 -1.89
C ASP A 165 -18.06 2.63 -2.26
N ALA A 166 -17.94 1.73 -1.27
CA ALA A 166 -17.81 0.30 -1.52
C ALA A 166 -19.14 -0.30 -2.01
N THR A 167 -19.13 -0.80 -3.24
CA THR A 167 -20.28 -1.45 -3.88
C THR A 167 -20.40 -2.94 -3.56
N SER A 168 -19.29 -3.57 -3.17
CA SER A 168 -19.25 -4.95 -2.66
C SER A 168 -18.02 -5.18 -1.78
N GLY A 169 -18.13 -6.15 -0.89
CA GLY A 169 -17.02 -6.59 -0.05
C GLY A 169 -17.28 -7.97 0.53
N PHE A 170 -16.24 -8.79 0.68
CA PHE A 170 -16.38 -10.16 1.20
C PHE A 170 -15.10 -10.67 1.84
N VAL A 171 -15.24 -11.72 2.62
CA VAL A 171 -14.10 -12.48 3.18
C VAL A 171 -13.63 -13.48 2.12
N VAL A 172 -12.41 -13.31 1.62
CA VAL A 172 -11.76 -14.26 0.71
C VAL A 172 -11.38 -15.55 1.45
N GLY A 173 -10.90 -15.42 2.70
CA GLY A 173 -10.51 -16.54 3.54
C GLY A 173 -9.35 -16.22 4.47
N LYS A 174 -8.71 -17.26 4.98
CA LYS A 174 -7.48 -17.13 5.77
C LYS A 174 -6.26 -17.17 4.87
N SER A 175 -5.25 -16.35 5.21
CA SER A 175 -4.01 -16.21 4.45
C SER A 175 -2.81 -16.07 5.41
N VAL A 176 -1.60 -16.04 4.86
CA VAL A 176 -0.37 -15.78 5.62
C VAL A 176 0.42 -14.69 4.93
N VAL A 177 0.77 -13.63 5.65
CA VAL A 177 1.61 -12.52 5.17
C VAL A 177 2.81 -12.39 6.09
N GLY A 178 4.04 -12.57 5.56
CA GLY A 178 5.25 -12.48 6.36
C GLY A 178 5.28 -13.43 7.58
N GLY A 179 4.67 -14.61 7.46
CA GLY A 179 4.56 -15.58 8.57
C GLY A 179 3.41 -15.32 9.54
N VAL A 180 2.65 -14.24 9.38
CA VAL A 180 1.50 -13.89 10.22
C VAL A 180 0.20 -14.37 9.58
N ARG A 181 -0.65 -15.07 10.36
CA ARG A 181 -2.00 -15.46 9.91
C ARG A 181 -2.90 -14.23 9.83
N CYS A 182 -3.64 -14.13 8.74
CA CYS A 182 -4.49 -13.00 8.45
C CYS A 182 -5.87 -13.44 7.94
N ASP A 183 -6.87 -12.61 8.21
CA ASP A 183 -8.09 -12.56 7.42
C ASP A 183 -7.82 -11.79 6.14
N HIS A 184 -8.16 -12.36 4.99
CA HIS A 184 -8.05 -11.72 3.70
C HIS A 184 -9.43 -11.23 3.26
N LEU A 185 -9.58 -9.95 3.06
CA LEU A 185 -10.79 -9.28 2.61
C LEU A 185 -10.58 -8.67 1.22
N ALA A 186 -11.63 -8.64 0.42
CA ALA A 186 -11.66 -7.97 -0.87
C ALA A 186 -12.90 -7.10 -0.99
N PHE A 187 -12.71 -5.91 -1.57
CA PHE A 187 -13.76 -4.90 -1.75
C PHE A 187 -13.68 -4.31 -3.16
N ARG A 188 -14.80 -3.79 -3.61
CA ARG A 188 -14.93 -3.03 -4.86
C ARG A 188 -15.56 -1.68 -4.57
N SER A 189 -14.91 -0.63 -5.03
CA SER A 189 -15.43 0.73 -5.11
C SER A 189 -15.66 1.12 -6.56
N GLY A 190 -16.07 2.36 -6.84
CA GLY A 190 -16.43 2.79 -8.21
C GLY A 190 -15.31 2.59 -9.23
N VAL A 191 -14.09 3.00 -8.91
CA VAL A 191 -12.93 3.01 -9.82
C VAL A 191 -11.75 2.17 -9.34
N VAL A 192 -11.88 1.50 -8.20
CA VAL A 192 -10.83 0.64 -7.64
C VAL A 192 -11.38 -0.66 -7.08
N ASP A 193 -10.61 -1.74 -7.23
CA ASP A 193 -10.71 -2.91 -6.38
C ASP A 193 -9.61 -2.81 -5.33
N TRP A 194 -9.94 -3.16 -4.08
CA TRP A 194 -8.92 -3.16 -3.05
C TRP A 194 -9.03 -4.39 -2.15
N GLN A 195 -7.92 -4.78 -1.58
CA GLN A 195 -7.80 -5.95 -0.74
C GLN A 195 -6.97 -5.61 0.49
N ILE A 196 -7.32 -6.22 1.62
CA ILE A 196 -6.60 -6.03 2.87
C ILE A 196 -6.42 -7.34 3.61
N TRP A 197 -5.24 -7.53 4.18
CA TRP A 197 -4.92 -8.67 5.04
C TRP A 197 -4.74 -8.17 6.46
N ILE A 198 -5.59 -8.64 7.34
CA ILE A 198 -5.71 -8.19 8.74
C ILE A 198 -5.25 -9.34 9.64
N GLU A 199 -4.29 -9.09 10.54
CA GLU A 199 -3.81 -10.08 11.48
C GLU A 199 -4.95 -10.72 12.29
N ASP A 200 -4.94 -12.06 12.34
CA ASP A 200 -5.91 -12.85 13.10
C ASP A 200 -5.50 -12.86 14.58
N GLY A 201 -6.36 -12.40 15.46
CA GLY A 201 -6.10 -12.36 16.89
C GLY A 201 -6.55 -11.05 17.56
N ASP A 202 -6.03 -10.81 18.77
CA ASP A 202 -6.44 -9.69 19.63
C ASP A 202 -5.90 -8.32 19.18
N LYS A 203 -4.89 -8.33 18.32
CA LYS A 203 -4.27 -7.13 17.74
C LYS A 203 -4.44 -7.15 16.22
N PRO A 204 -5.64 -6.83 15.73
CA PRO A 204 -5.95 -6.92 14.30
C PRO A 204 -5.27 -5.80 13.51
N LEU A 205 -3.96 -5.95 13.27
CA LEU A 205 -3.17 -5.00 12.53
C LEU A 205 -3.21 -5.30 11.02
N PRO A 206 -3.28 -4.28 10.13
CA PRO A 206 -3.12 -4.50 8.71
C PRO A 206 -1.69 -4.96 8.40
N ARG A 207 -1.56 -6.00 7.58
CA ARG A 207 -0.28 -6.60 7.18
C ARG A 207 0.02 -6.40 5.70
N LYS A 208 -1.01 -6.32 4.88
CA LYS A 208 -0.90 -6.05 3.45
C LYS A 208 -2.13 -5.29 2.97
N TYR A 209 -1.93 -4.37 2.05
CA TYR A 209 -2.98 -3.62 1.38
C TYR A 209 -2.67 -3.54 -0.11
N VAL A 210 -3.67 -3.78 -0.95
CA VAL A 210 -3.53 -3.73 -2.41
C VAL A 210 -4.67 -2.89 -2.97
N ILE A 211 -4.35 -1.98 -3.88
CA ILE A 211 -5.32 -1.20 -4.66
C ILE A 211 -5.07 -1.50 -6.12
N THR A 212 -6.13 -1.79 -6.88
CA THR A 212 -6.13 -2.00 -8.32
C THR A 212 -6.93 -0.89 -8.97
N SER A 213 -6.34 -0.07 -9.83
CA SER A 213 -7.00 1.02 -10.54
C SER A 213 -7.77 0.46 -11.73
N LEU A 214 -9.10 0.54 -11.73
CA LEU A 214 -9.95 -0.02 -12.78
C LEU A 214 -10.16 0.93 -13.96
N ASP A 215 -9.94 2.23 -13.76
CA ASP A 215 -10.06 3.30 -14.74
C ASP A 215 -8.78 3.52 -15.57
N VAL A 216 -7.73 2.76 -15.29
CA VAL A 216 -6.46 2.78 -16.00
C VAL A 216 -6.28 1.48 -16.79
N ASP A 217 -5.90 1.57 -18.07
CA ASP A 217 -5.62 0.40 -18.90
C ASP A 217 -4.66 -0.57 -18.21
N GLN A 218 -4.92 -1.88 -18.35
CA GLN A 218 -4.18 -2.97 -17.69
C GLN A 218 -4.26 -2.98 -16.16
N ALA A 219 -5.14 -2.18 -15.56
CA ALA A 219 -5.45 -2.19 -14.13
C ALA A 219 -4.18 -2.26 -13.25
N PRO A 220 -3.32 -1.23 -13.27
CA PRO A 220 -2.11 -1.23 -12.47
C PRO A 220 -2.42 -1.27 -10.98
N GLN A 221 -1.50 -1.85 -10.21
CA GLN A 221 -1.67 -2.05 -8.78
C GLN A 221 -0.69 -1.23 -7.96
N PHE A 222 -1.16 -0.80 -6.81
CA PHE A 222 -0.34 -0.40 -5.68
C PHE A 222 -0.43 -1.49 -4.61
N GLU A 223 0.71 -2.00 -4.17
CA GLU A 223 0.82 -2.94 -3.07
C GLU A 223 1.61 -2.33 -1.92
N GLN A 224 1.14 -2.51 -0.70
CA GLN A 224 1.85 -2.13 0.51
C GLN A 224 1.89 -3.31 1.49
N LEU A 225 3.09 -3.69 1.91
CA LEU A 225 3.33 -4.58 3.03
C LEU A 225 3.62 -3.77 4.28
N LEU A 226 2.99 -4.12 5.40
CA LEU A 226 3.15 -3.44 6.68
C LEU A 226 3.79 -4.39 7.69
N SER A 227 4.92 -4.00 8.24
CA SER A 227 5.73 -4.84 9.12
C SER A 227 6.31 -4.04 10.29
N ASN A 228 6.98 -4.73 11.22
CA ASN A 228 7.70 -4.11 12.33
C ASN A 228 6.87 -3.10 13.13
N TRP A 229 5.60 -3.44 13.38
CA TRP A 229 4.73 -2.62 14.21
C TRP A 229 5.29 -2.47 15.62
N SER A 230 5.44 -1.24 16.06
CA SER A 230 5.68 -0.87 17.46
C SER A 230 4.50 -0.05 17.95
N LEU A 231 3.81 -0.53 18.99
CA LEU A 231 2.52 0.04 19.43
C LEU A 231 2.65 1.15 20.45
N ASP A 232 3.85 1.41 20.95
CA ASP A 232 4.19 2.56 21.81
C ASP A 232 5.69 2.88 21.69
N PRO A 233 6.14 3.40 20.52
CA PRO A 233 7.53 3.77 20.34
C PRO A 233 7.91 4.95 21.24
N ALA A 234 9.07 4.87 21.90
CA ALA A 234 9.60 5.98 22.68
C ALA A 234 10.16 7.05 21.73
N VAL A 235 9.39 8.12 21.50
CA VAL A 235 9.79 9.25 20.66
C VAL A 235 9.60 10.56 21.41
N GLU A 236 10.55 11.48 21.26
CA GLU A 236 10.47 12.82 21.82
C GLU A 236 9.59 13.74 20.95
N ALA A 237 9.02 14.80 21.53
CA ALA A 237 8.16 15.72 20.79
C ALA A 237 8.85 16.34 19.56
N ARG A 238 10.14 16.66 19.67
CA ARG A 238 10.96 17.20 18.56
C ARG A 238 11.14 16.22 17.37
N TYR A 239 10.85 14.94 17.56
CA TYR A 239 10.94 13.94 16.50
C TYR A 239 10.03 14.26 15.30
N PHE A 240 8.94 14.95 15.54
CA PHE A 240 7.95 15.34 14.54
C PHE A 240 8.18 16.74 13.95
N GLU A 241 9.16 17.47 14.47
CA GLU A 241 9.52 18.82 14.04
C GLU A 241 10.62 18.75 12.98
N PHE A 242 10.46 19.54 11.91
CA PHE A 242 11.50 19.62 10.87
C PHE A 242 12.51 20.70 11.24
N THR A 243 13.78 20.33 11.21
CA THR A 243 14.90 21.27 11.29
C THR A 243 15.68 21.15 9.98
N PRO A 244 15.76 22.23 9.17
CA PRO A 244 16.47 22.16 7.90
C PRO A 244 17.96 21.82 8.10
N PRO A 245 18.48 20.79 7.39
CA PRO A 245 19.92 20.53 7.36
C PRO A 245 20.70 21.70 6.73
N PRO A 246 21.99 21.85 7.02
CA PRO A 246 22.82 22.87 6.37
C PRO A 246 22.79 22.76 4.85
N GLY A 247 22.60 23.89 4.16
CA GLY A 247 22.62 23.96 2.69
C GLY A 247 21.29 23.62 2.01
N VAL A 248 20.29 23.16 2.74
CA VAL A 248 18.94 22.87 2.21
C VAL A 248 18.17 24.19 2.04
N LYS A 249 17.40 24.31 0.94
CA LYS A 249 16.66 25.51 0.58
C LYS A 249 15.17 25.35 0.79
N ALA A 250 14.54 26.36 1.39
CA ALA A 250 13.09 26.47 1.38
C ALA A 250 12.60 26.85 -0.02
N ILE A 251 11.53 26.20 -0.46
CA ILE A 251 10.78 26.57 -1.66
C ILE A 251 9.32 26.89 -1.29
N GLU A 252 8.65 27.66 -2.13
CA GLU A 252 7.21 27.91 -1.99
C GLU A 252 6.44 26.75 -2.59
N PHE A 253 5.33 26.39 -1.94
CA PHE A 253 4.37 25.47 -2.51
C PHE A 253 3.50 26.21 -3.54
N LEU A 254 3.51 25.73 -4.77
CA LEU A 254 2.63 26.23 -5.83
C LEU A 254 1.46 25.24 -5.97
N PRO A 255 0.22 25.62 -5.62
CA PRO A 255 -0.94 24.75 -5.78
C PRO A 255 -1.08 24.29 -7.24
N VAL A 256 -1.40 23.01 -7.44
CA VAL A 256 -1.72 22.47 -8.76
C VAL A 256 -2.92 23.25 -9.34
N GLY A 257 -2.75 23.88 -10.48
CA GLY A 257 -3.78 24.73 -11.11
C GLY A 257 -3.39 26.19 -11.27
N THR A 258 -2.36 26.71 -10.58
CA THR A 258 -1.85 28.07 -10.78
C THR A 258 -0.80 28.18 -11.88
N ALA A 259 -0.29 27.06 -12.38
CA ALA A 259 0.74 27.01 -13.45
C ALA A 259 0.23 27.43 -14.85
N GLY A 260 -1.01 27.86 -14.99
CA GLY A 260 -1.65 28.26 -16.25
C GLY A 260 -1.94 29.75 -16.43
N ALA A 261 -1.76 30.57 -15.40
CA ALA A 261 -1.89 32.04 -15.56
C ALA A 261 -0.56 32.62 -16.06
N LYS A 262 -0.37 32.60 -17.38
CA LYS A 262 0.65 33.41 -18.05
C LYS A 262 0.24 34.87 -17.93
N PRO A 263 1.15 35.81 -17.61
CA PRO A 263 0.88 37.25 -17.56
C PRO A 263 0.47 37.82 -18.91
#